data_1d0bb1eed80102bf5ba25430d8f51d7b
#
_entry.id   1d0bb1eed80102bf5ba25430d8f51d7b
#
_cell.length_a   1.000
_cell.length_b   1.000
_cell.length_c   1.000
_cell.angle_alpha   90.00
_cell.angle_beta   90.00
_cell.angle_gamma   90.00
#
_symmetry.space_group_name_H-M   'P 1'
#
loop_
_entity.id
_entity.type
_entity.pdbx_description
1 polymer ?
#
loop_
_entity_poly.entity_id
_entity_poly.type
_entity_poly.pdbx_seq_one_letter_code
_entity_poly.pdbx_strand_id
1 'polypeptide(L)'
;MWAGTIKARTRRRNTVGYVRSEEKKLNIYKELSHMRLFIAEKPSLGRAIAEAIGKPVKSDKLSIKMDNGDIICWSAGHILQPKLPEQMDEAYKQWNLKQLPIIPSDWELLPNSNAKDLLGNIGRLLKQADTVVNAGDADREGQLLIDEILQYFKYNGKVLRILVTDMNAGAIRKALVEMKPNEEYKNLSLSAAARQRADWLLGINMTRLFTVTTPRERGTVLSVGRVQTPTLALVVERDRLIENFQPTPYFIVKARSIVAGGEFLAAWKPAEDHAELDSEGRIVDAKIIDELERKLQGKVGHVTKFKKGTSLTQPPLTYSLPTLQIDASKVHGFSPDTTLKVLQSIYEAKYVTYPRSDCGYLPETLYGNRERVIAAITAFSDEYKQYQFDMKLKSGAWNTSKTAEHHGIIPTGTIPMNLTDDQKKIYDLIARRYAAQFMPPQEFAAIEIEYTIENELFVAKSRQCTKQGCHSLYAKVSNMEDETDDAKEETLRIPDAVKGENVGIRELIRESKKTTPPKRFTEATLLAAMNNIHKYVENPQLKKVLKRRLA
;
A
#
# COMPACT_ATOMS: atom_id res chain seq x y z
N MET A 1 39.04 5.70 -39.32
CA MET A 1 37.62 5.90 -39.69
C MET A 1 36.89 4.61 -40.04
N TRP A 2 37.12 3.45 -39.31
CA TRP A 2 36.50 2.15 -39.68
C TRP A 2 35.91 1.38 -38.49
N ALA A 3 35.85 1.96 -37.30
CA ALA A 3 35.32 1.28 -36.09
C ALA A 3 33.85 1.67 -35.73
N GLY A 4 33.31 2.72 -36.37
CA GLY A 4 31.96 3.22 -36.03
C GLY A 4 30.78 2.51 -36.73
N THR A 5 31.05 1.89 -37.88
CA THR A 5 29.99 1.33 -38.76
C THR A 5 29.56 -0.08 -38.35
N ILE A 6 30.40 -0.84 -37.62
CA ILE A 6 30.11 -2.23 -37.22
C ILE A 6 29.19 -2.28 -35.98
N LYS A 7 29.29 -1.32 -35.03
CA LYS A 7 28.42 -1.31 -33.84
C LYS A 7 26.97 -0.90 -34.16
N ALA A 8 26.74 -0.07 -35.13
CA ALA A 8 25.39 0.33 -35.53
C ALA A 8 24.64 -0.78 -36.30
N ARG A 9 25.35 -1.60 -37.07
CA ARG A 9 24.77 -2.76 -37.78
C ARG A 9 24.42 -3.90 -36.87
N THR A 10 25.18 -4.15 -35.83
CA THR A 10 24.90 -5.22 -34.85
C THR A 10 23.69 -4.88 -33.94
N ARG A 11 23.50 -3.61 -33.56
CA ARG A 11 22.31 -3.20 -32.79
C ARG A 11 21.02 -3.25 -33.60
N ARG A 12 21.04 -2.86 -34.89
CA ARG A 12 19.87 -3.00 -35.78
C ARG A 12 19.54 -4.45 -36.12
N ARG A 13 20.52 -5.36 -36.23
CA ARG A 13 20.26 -6.78 -36.45
C ARG A 13 19.64 -7.47 -35.21
N ASN A 14 20.01 -7.11 -33.99
CA ASN A 14 19.44 -7.71 -32.79
C ASN A 14 18.01 -7.22 -32.52
N THR A 15 17.67 -5.95 -32.78
CA THR A 15 16.29 -5.45 -32.68
C THR A 15 15.38 -6.02 -33.77
N VAL A 16 15.85 -6.16 -34.99
CA VAL A 16 15.07 -6.76 -36.10
C VAL A 16 14.92 -8.28 -35.87
N GLY A 17 15.92 -8.95 -35.30
CA GLY A 17 15.83 -10.38 -34.91
C GLY A 17 14.83 -10.63 -33.79
N TYR A 18 14.78 -9.78 -32.80
CA TYR A 18 13.83 -9.87 -31.66
C TYR A 18 12.39 -9.61 -32.13
N VAL A 19 12.16 -8.54 -32.91
CA VAL A 19 10.84 -8.24 -33.50
C VAL A 19 10.37 -9.35 -34.43
N ARG A 20 11.23 -9.91 -35.27
CA ARG A 20 10.88 -11.06 -36.12
C ARG A 20 10.63 -12.35 -35.36
N SER A 21 11.25 -12.55 -34.20
CA SER A 21 10.99 -13.73 -33.34
C SER A 21 9.65 -13.60 -32.61
N GLU A 22 9.27 -12.39 -32.23
CA GLU A 22 7.97 -12.10 -31.64
C GLU A 22 6.84 -12.15 -32.67
N GLU A 23 7.06 -11.62 -33.88
CA GLU A 23 6.11 -11.77 -35.00
C GLU A 23 5.94 -13.23 -35.43
N LYS A 24 7.00 -14.03 -35.44
CA LYS A 24 6.90 -15.47 -35.69
C LYS A 24 6.16 -16.21 -34.59
N LYS A 25 6.38 -15.89 -33.32
CA LYS A 25 5.60 -16.44 -32.19
C LYS A 25 4.14 -16.01 -32.28
N LEU A 26 3.86 -14.74 -32.60
CA LEU A 26 2.50 -14.26 -32.81
C LEU A 26 1.80 -14.94 -34.01
N ASN A 27 2.55 -15.26 -35.07
CA ASN A 27 2.02 -15.99 -36.23
C ASN A 27 1.77 -17.47 -35.97
N ILE A 28 2.55 -18.13 -35.09
CA ILE A 28 2.25 -19.52 -34.65
C ILE A 28 0.90 -19.60 -33.94
N TYR A 29 0.47 -18.53 -33.27
CA TYR A 29 -0.88 -18.43 -32.67
C TYR A 29 -1.99 -18.12 -33.70
N LYS A 30 -1.64 -17.68 -34.93
CA LYS A 30 -2.62 -17.44 -36.01
C LYS A 30 -2.95 -18.69 -36.85
N GLU A 31 -2.11 -19.72 -36.83
CA GLU A 31 -2.27 -20.89 -37.69
C GLU A 31 -3.19 -22.00 -37.15
N LEU A 32 -3.68 -21.85 -35.91
CA LEU A 32 -4.71 -22.74 -35.37
C LEU A 32 -6.05 -22.02 -35.44
N SER A 33 -6.92 -22.42 -36.33
CA SER A 33 -8.32 -21.93 -36.48
C SER A 33 -9.21 -22.28 -35.29
N HIS A 34 -8.72 -22.09 -34.07
CA HIS A 34 -9.41 -22.38 -32.83
C HIS A 34 -9.91 -21.09 -32.19
N MET A 35 -11.21 -21.04 -31.90
CA MET A 35 -11.83 -19.90 -31.24
C MET A 35 -11.39 -19.83 -29.78
N ARG A 36 -10.64 -18.74 -29.43
CA ARG A 36 -10.35 -18.43 -28.03
C ARG A 36 -11.43 -17.50 -27.48
N LEU A 37 -11.96 -17.83 -26.32
CA LEU A 37 -12.89 -16.98 -25.58
C LEU A 37 -12.19 -16.33 -24.42
N PHE A 38 -11.97 -15.02 -24.47
CA PHE A 38 -11.47 -14.23 -23.36
C PHE A 38 -12.66 -13.80 -22.49
N ILE A 39 -12.61 -14.13 -21.20
CA ILE A 39 -13.60 -13.67 -20.23
C ILE A 39 -12.92 -12.67 -19.31
N ALA A 40 -13.15 -11.38 -19.54
CA ALA A 40 -12.61 -10.29 -18.74
C ALA A 40 -13.51 -9.99 -17.54
N GLU A 41 -12.94 -9.45 -16.46
CA GLU A 41 -13.74 -9.01 -15.33
C GLU A 41 -14.56 -7.76 -15.66
N LYS A 42 -14.02 -6.84 -16.47
CA LYS A 42 -14.65 -5.54 -16.80
C LYS A 42 -14.66 -5.26 -18.29
N PRO A 43 -15.67 -4.51 -18.78
CA PRO A 43 -15.71 -4.10 -20.18
C PRO A 43 -14.48 -3.31 -20.65
N SER A 44 -13.89 -2.48 -19.77
CA SER A 44 -12.67 -1.69 -20.05
C SER A 44 -11.49 -2.60 -20.35
N LEU A 45 -11.27 -3.63 -19.56
CA LEU A 45 -10.22 -4.63 -19.78
C LEU A 45 -10.48 -5.44 -21.05
N GLY A 46 -11.72 -5.87 -21.28
CA GLY A 46 -12.10 -6.57 -22.51
C GLY A 46 -11.79 -5.73 -23.77
N ARG A 47 -12.11 -4.44 -23.76
CA ARG A 47 -11.77 -3.53 -24.87
C ARG A 47 -10.27 -3.35 -25.06
N ALA A 48 -9.51 -3.23 -23.96
CA ALA A 48 -8.05 -3.10 -24.04
C ALA A 48 -7.38 -4.36 -24.61
N ILE A 49 -7.88 -5.56 -24.25
CA ILE A 49 -7.42 -6.83 -24.82
C ILE A 49 -7.76 -6.87 -26.33
N ALA A 50 -8.98 -6.49 -26.73
CA ALA A 50 -9.37 -6.44 -28.13
C ALA A 50 -8.47 -5.51 -28.95
N GLU A 51 -8.18 -4.29 -28.45
CA GLU A 51 -7.24 -3.34 -29.08
C GLU A 51 -5.82 -3.91 -29.22
N ALA A 52 -5.37 -4.69 -28.25
CA ALA A 52 -4.04 -5.30 -28.30
C ALA A 52 -3.95 -6.48 -29.29
N ILE A 53 -5.04 -7.25 -29.45
CA ILE A 53 -5.11 -8.40 -30.37
C ILE A 53 -5.18 -7.95 -31.82
N GLY A 54 -6.04 -6.96 -32.16
CA GLY A 54 -6.15 -6.51 -33.55
C GLY A 54 -7.45 -5.77 -33.88
N LYS A 55 -8.05 -6.06 -35.03
CA LYS A 55 -9.25 -5.36 -35.48
C LYS A 55 -10.53 -6.11 -35.08
N PRO A 56 -11.49 -5.44 -34.45
CA PRO A 56 -12.80 -6.03 -34.21
C PRO A 56 -13.61 -6.11 -35.52
N VAL A 57 -14.30 -7.25 -35.72
CA VAL A 57 -15.24 -7.45 -36.83
C VAL A 57 -16.66 -7.06 -36.39
N LYS A 58 -17.01 -7.37 -35.13
CA LYS A 58 -18.31 -7.04 -34.55
C LYS A 58 -18.13 -6.71 -33.06
N SER A 59 -18.78 -5.67 -32.61
CA SER A 59 -18.84 -5.30 -31.20
C SER A 59 -20.28 -5.01 -30.80
N ASP A 60 -20.70 -5.58 -29.67
CA ASP A 60 -22.00 -5.31 -29.05
C ASP A 60 -21.82 -5.00 -27.55
N LYS A 61 -22.93 -4.90 -26.80
CA LYS A 61 -22.91 -4.57 -25.38
C LYS A 61 -22.28 -5.66 -24.50
N LEU A 62 -22.18 -6.91 -24.98
CA LEU A 62 -21.81 -8.08 -24.20
C LEU A 62 -20.51 -8.73 -24.66
N SER A 63 -20.07 -8.45 -25.92
CA SER A 63 -18.89 -9.09 -26.49
C SER A 63 -18.29 -8.34 -27.68
N ILE A 64 -17.04 -8.67 -28.00
CA ILE A 64 -16.30 -8.21 -29.17
C ILE A 64 -15.78 -9.43 -29.90
N LYS A 65 -16.12 -9.56 -31.20
CA LYS A 65 -15.56 -10.58 -32.09
C LYS A 65 -14.43 -9.99 -32.92
N MET A 66 -13.29 -10.68 -32.91
CA MET A 66 -12.09 -10.28 -33.63
C MET A 66 -11.98 -10.94 -35.01
N ASP A 67 -11.16 -10.35 -35.90
CA ASP A 67 -10.90 -10.85 -37.26
C ASP A 67 -10.17 -12.20 -37.28
N ASN A 68 -9.39 -12.49 -36.24
CA ASN A 68 -8.69 -13.77 -36.07
C ASN A 68 -9.57 -14.89 -35.45
N GLY A 69 -10.87 -14.66 -35.25
CA GLY A 69 -11.82 -15.60 -34.67
C GLY A 69 -11.95 -15.55 -33.14
N ASP A 70 -11.08 -14.85 -32.43
CA ASP A 70 -11.18 -14.66 -30.97
C ASP A 70 -12.46 -13.91 -30.61
N ILE A 71 -13.01 -14.23 -29.44
CA ILE A 71 -14.15 -13.50 -28.86
C ILE A 71 -13.75 -13.04 -27.46
N ILE A 72 -14.03 -11.79 -27.16
CA ILE A 72 -13.82 -11.19 -25.85
C ILE A 72 -15.20 -10.85 -25.26
N CYS A 73 -15.49 -11.35 -24.07
CA CYS A 73 -16.65 -10.96 -23.26
C CYS A 73 -16.23 -10.56 -21.85
N TRP A 74 -17.18 -10.19 -21.00
CA TRP A 74 -16.91 -9.76 -19.63
C TRP A 74 -18.05 -10.10 -18.69
N SER A 75 -17.73 -10.18 -17.39
CA SER A 75 -18.68 -10.45 -16.31
C SER A 75 -19.22 -9.18 -15.65
N ALA A 76 -18.52 -8.04 -15.79
CA ALA A 76 -18.83 -6.79 -15.09
C ALA A 76 -18.84 -6.93 -13.55
N GLY A 77 -17.87 -7.66 -13.01
CA GLY A 77 -17.73 -7.99 -11.59
C GLY A 77 -18.35 -9.33 -11.23
N HIS A 78 -18.59 -9.57 -9.93
CA HIS A 78 -19.21 -10.82 -9.46
C HIS A 78 -20.66 -10.94 -9.94
N ILE A 79 -20.93 -11.92 -10.80
CA ILE A 79 -22.26 -12.25 -11.32
C ILE A 79 -22.87 -13.47 -10.64
N LEU A 80 -22.10 -14.15 -9.82
CA LEU A 80 -22.50 -15.27 -8.98
C LEU A 80 -22.27 -14.93 -7.51
N GLN A 81 -23.06 -15.51 -6.61
CA GLN A 81 -22.91 -15.36 -5.16
C GLN A 81 -23.30 -16.65 -4.46
N PRO A 82 -22.70 -16.98 -3.30
CA PRO A 82 -23.14 -18.10 -2.47
C PRO A 82 -24.59 -17.91 -2.05
N LYS A 83 -25.33 -19.01 -1.94
CA LYS A 83 -26.72 -19.01 -1.41
C LYS A 83 -26.75 -18.31 -0.04
N LEU A 84 -27.79 -17.51 0.17
CA LEU A 84 -28.15 -17.00 1.49
C LEU A 84 -28.91 -18.10 2.27
N PRO A 85 -28.94 -18.05 3.60
CA PRO A 85 -29.60 -19.08 4.41
C PRO A 85 -31.03 -19.34 4.00
N GLU A 86 -31.83 -18.31 3.77
CA GLU A 86 -33.24 -18.43 3.35
C GLU A 86 -33.45 -19.03 1.95
N GLN A 87 -32.39 -19.12 1.16
CA GLN A 87 -32.37 -19.81 -0.13
C GLN A 87 -31.96 -21.28 0.01
N MET A 88 -31.42 -21.66 1.18
CA MET A 88 -31.11 -23.06 1.52
C MET A 88 -32.30 -23.73 2.18
N ASP A 89 -32.96 -23.06 3.13
CA ASP A 89 -34.16 -23.51 3.83
C ASP A 89 -35.03 -22.30 4.22
N GLU A 90 -36.32 -22.37 3.94
CA GLU A 90 -37.28 -21.32 4.31
C GLU A 90 -37.35 -21.05 5.82
N ALA A 91 -37.07 -22.06 6.65
CA ALA A 91 -37.00 -21.91 8.11
C ALA A 91 -36.00 -20.82 8.54
N TYR A 92 -34.96 -20.54 7.77
CA TYR A 92 -34.00 -19.51 8.04
C TYR A 92 -34.47 -18.07 7.78
N LYS A 93 -35.70 -17.88 7.24
CA LYS A 93 -36.31 -16.54 7.14
C LYS A 93 -36.60 -15.93 8.50
N GLN A 94 -36.94 -16.76 9.50
CA GLN A 94 -37.10 -16.34 10.87
C GLN A 94 -35.83 -16.66 11.66
N TRP A 95 -35.16 -15.60 12.15
CA TRP A 95 -33.92 -15.78 12.86
C TRP A 95 -34.13 -16.31 14.29
N ASN A 96 -33.55 -17.45 14.58
CA ASN A 96 -33.66 -18.13 15.85
C ASN A 96 -32.29 -18.71 16.29
N LEU A 97 -31.98 -18.63 17.58
CA LEU A 97 -30.76 -19.18 18.16
C LEU A 97 -30.58 -20.69 17.90
N LYS A 98 -31.66 -21.44 17.89
CA LYS A 98 -31.64 -22.92 17.68
C LYS A 98 -31.11 -23.30 16.29
N GLN A 99 -31.09 -22.36 15.36
CA GLN A 99 -30.63 -22.58 13.98
C GLN A 99 -29.12 -22.33 13.80
N LEU A 100 -28.46 -21.79 14.82
CA LEU A 100 -27.05 -21.44 14.77
C LEU A 100 -26.16 -22.55 15.34
N PRO A 101 -24.99 -22.81 14.76
CA PRO A 101 -24.45 -22.15 13.55
C PRO A 101 -25.04 -22.70 12.25
N ILE A 102 -25.30 -21.83 11.26
CA ILE A 102 -25.66 -22.22 9.89
C ILE A 102 -24.36 -22.51 9.15
N ILE A 103 -24.17 -23.76 8.75
CA ILE A 103 -22.98 -24.22 8.03
C ILE A 103 -23.47 -24.89 6.74
N PRO A 104 -23.20 -24.30 5.56
CA PRO A 104 -23.59 -24.90 4.30
C PRO A 104 -22.94 -26.28 4.10
N SER A 105 -23.71 -27.27 3.69
CA SER A 105 -23.19 -28.58 3.27
C SER A 105 -22.40 -28.49 1.96
N ASP A 106 -22.85 -27.60 1.10
CA ASP A 106 -22.19 -27.24 -0.15
C ASP A 106 -22.20 -25.71 -0.35
N TRP A 107 -21.37 -25.23 -1.27
CA TRP A 107 -21.22 -23.82 -1.60
C TRP A 107 -21.81 -23.52 -2.98
N GLU A 108 -23.10 -23.83 -3.14
CA GLU A 108 -23.78 -23.55 -4.38
C GLU A 108 -23.85 -22.07 -4.68
N LEU A 109 -23.54 -21.72 -5.93
CA LEU A 109 -23.54 -20.35 -6.43
C LEU A 109 -24.82 -20.05 -7.18
N LEU A 110 -25.44 -18.93 -6.90
CA LEU A 110 -26.62 -18.44 -7.59
C LEU A 110 -26.29 -17.16 -8.39
N PRO A 111 -26.92 -16.99 -9.57
CA PRO A 111 -26.82 -15.77 -10.34
C PRO A 111 -27.39 -14.57 -9.58
N ASN A 112 -26.67 -13.45 -9.62
CA ASN A 112 -27.20 -12.17 -9.18
C ASN A 112 -28.38 -11.74 -10.08
N SER A 113 -29.37 -11.03 -9.52
CA SER A 113 -30.59 -10.64 -10.24
C SER A 113 -30.32 -9.89 -11.56
N ASN A 114 -29.27 -9.07 -11.60
CA ASN A 114 -28.90 -8.23 -12.75
C ASN A 114 -27.90 -8.89 -13.72
N ALA A 115 -27.52 -10.14 -13.48
CA ALA A 115 -26.43 -10.80 -14.22
C ALA A 115 -26.93 -11.76 -15.32
N LYS A 116 -28.24 -11.92 -15.51
CA LYS A 116 -28.83 -12.94 -16.42
C LYS A 116 -28.30 -12.82 -17.85
N ASP A 117 -28.26 -11.62 -18.41
CA ASP A 117 -27.85 -11.42 -19.79
C ASP A 117 -26.36 -11.71 -19.99
N LEU A 118 -25.52 -11.24 -19.06
CA LEU A 118 -24.06 -11.49 -19.08
C LEU A 118 -23.79 -12.99 -18.94
N LEU A 119 -24.39 -13.62 -17.95
CA LEU A 119 -24.23 -15.07 -17.69
C LEU A 119 -24.73 -15.92 -18.86
N GLY A 120 -25.90 -15.58 -19.43
CA GLY A 120 -26.45 -16.23 -20.61
C GLY A 120 -25.54 -16.09 -21.84
N ASN A 121 -24.97 -14.91 -22.06
CA ASN A 121 -24.01 -14.69 -23.15
C ASN A 121 -22.72 -15.52 -22.95
N ILE A 122 -22.14 -15.50 -21.74
CA ILE A 122 -20.94 -16.28 -21.43
C ILE A 122 -21.23 -17.78 -21.63
N GLY A 123 -22.35 -18.31 -21.11
CA GLY A 123 -22.70 -19.71 -21.25
C GLY A 123 -22.89 -20.14 -22.71
N ARG A 124 -23.46 -19.28 -23.57
CA ARG A 124 -23.58 -19.53 -25.01
C ARG A 124 -22.20 -19.56 -25.69
N LEU A 125 -21.28 -18.65 -25.32
CA LEU A 125 -19.96 -18.58 -25.91
C LEU A 125 -19.04 -19.72 -25.44
N LEU A 126 -19.15 -20.15 -24.18
CA LEU A 126 -18.41 -21.30 -23.65
C LEU A 126 -18.67 -22.60 -24.43
N LYS A 127 -19.88 -22.80 -24.95
CA LYS A 127 -20.21 -23.98 -25.78
C LYS A 127 -19.51 -23.99 -27.14
N GLN A 128 -18.98 -22.86 -27.58
CA GLN A 128 -18.34 -22.69 -28.88
C GLN A 128 -16.81 -22.56 -28.77
N ALA A 129 -16.28 -22.34 -27.54
CA ALA A 129 -14.89 -22.07 -27.31
C ALA A 129 -14.03 -23.33 -27.31
N ASP A 130 -12.98 -23.35 -28.12
CA ASP A 130 -11.94 -24.37 -28.08
C ASP A 130 -10.97 -24.16 -26.91
N THR A 131 -10.72 -22.92 -26.57
CA THR A 131 -9.88 -22.52 -25.44
C THR A 131 -10.50 -21.30 -24.77
N VAL A 132 -10.62 -21.33 -23.47
CA VAL A 132 -11.01 -20.17 -22.66
C VAL A 132 -9.77 -19.49 -22.12
N VAL A 133 -9.77 -18.15 -22.09
CA VAL A 133 -8.74 -17.36 -21.44
C VAL A 133 -9.39 -16.62 -20.26
N ASN A 134 -9.00 -17.01 -19.05
CA ASN A 134 -9.34 -16.28 -17.84
C ASN A 134 -8.58 -14.95 -17.87
N ALA A 135 -9.32 -13.86 -18.09
CA ALA A 135 -8.84 -12.49 -18.12
C ALA A 135 -9.50 -11.66 -17.00
N GLY A 136 -9.72 -12.26 -15.83
CA GLY A 136 -10.04 -11.54 -14.60
C GLY A 136 -8.91 -10.57 -14.24
N ASP A 137 -9.17 -9.62 -13.34
CA ASP A 137 -8.14 -8.73 -12.82
C ASP A 137 -6.94 -9.54 -12.29
N ALA A 138 -5.75 -8.96 -12.29
CA ALA A 138 -4.53 -9.69 -11.94
C ALA A 138 -4.40 -9.88 -10.41
N ASP A 139 -5.45 -10.35 -9.76
CA ASP A 139 -5.50 -10.66 -8.34
C ASP A 139 -6.28 -11.96 -8.06
N ARG A 140 -6.32 -12.39 -6.80
CA ARG A 140 -7.01 -13.62 -6.39
C ARG A 140 -8.53 -13.54 -6.56
N GLU A 141 -9.12 -12.35 -6.41
CA GLU A 141 -10.57 -12.15 -6.57
C GLU A 141 -10.96 -12.26 -8.06
N GLY A 142 -10.17 -11.63 -8.96
CA GLY A 142 -10.35 -11.77 -10.41
C GLY A 142 -10.11 -13.20 -10.91
N GLN A 143 -9.17 -13.94 -10.27
CA GLN A 143 -9.00 -15.37 -10.55
C GLN A 143 -10.26 -16.17 -10.16
N LEU A 144 -10.75 -16.00 -8.92
CA LEU A 144 -11.90 -16.71 -8.40
C LEU A 144 -13.16 -16.42 -9.21
N LEU A 145 -13.38 -15.14 -9.54
CA LEU A 145 -14.58 -14.69 -10.24
C LEU A 145 -14.79 -15.46 -11.55
N ILE A 146 -13.75 -15.64 -12.34
CA ILE A 146 -13.84 -16.37 -13.61
C ILE A 146 -13.91 -17.89 -13.36
N ASP A 147 -13.16 -18.42 -12.39
CA ASP A 147 -13.21 -19.84 -12.04
C ASP A 147 -14.61 -20.24 -11.54
N GLU A 148 -15.31 -19.40 -10.76
CA GLU A 148 -16.71 -19.62 -10.35
C GLU A 148 -17.64 -19.69 -11.55
N ILE A 149 -17.47 -18.84 -12.56
CA ILE A 149 -18.26 -18.89 -13.80
C ILE A 149 -18.02 -20.20 -14.55
N LEU A 150 -16.75 -20.60 -14.69
CA LEU A 150 -16.40 -21.86 -15.36
C LEU A 150 -16.96 -23.07 -14.59
N GLN A 151 -16.90 -23.05 -13.26
CA GLN A 151 -17.49 -24.09 -12.40
C GLN A 151 -19.02 -24.13 -12.52
N TYR A 152 -19.68 -22.98 -12.53
CA TYR A 152 -21.14 -22.87 -12.68
C TYR A 152 -21.62 -23.53 -13.98
N PHE A 153 -20.91 -23.32 -15.09
CA PHE A 153 -21.20 -23.96 -16.38
C PHE A 153 -20.59 -25.36 -16.53
N LYS A 154 -19.90 -25.89 -15.52
CA LYS A 154 -19.20 -27.19 -15.56
C LYS A 154 -18.28 -27.30 -16.79
N TYR A 155 -17.55 -26.20 -17.10
CA TYR A 155 -16.66 -26.18 -18.25
C TYR A 155 -15.40 -27.02 -17.97
N ASN A 156 -15.14 -28.00 -18.84
CA ASN A 156 -14.02 -28.95 -18.70
C ASN A 156 -12.98 -28.82 -19.84
N GLY A 157 -13.09 -27.76 -20.67
CA GLY A 157 -12.14 -27.50 -21.76
C GLY A 157 -10.84 -26.87 -21.29
N LYS A 158 -9.97 -26.59 -22.24
CA LYS A 158 -8.67 -25.93 -21.97
C LYS A 158 -8.89 -24.51 -21.49
N VAL A 159 -8.24 -24.15 -20.37
CA VAL A 159 -8.27 -22.79 -19.81
C VAL A 159 -6.84 -22.25 -19.64
N LEU A 160 -6.60 -21.07 -20.18
CA LEU A 160 -5.37 -20.30 -19.97
C LEU A 160 -5.65 -19.09 -19.07
N ARG A 161 -4.62 -18.54 -18.47
CA ARG A 161 -4.66 -17.32 -17.66
C ARG A 161 -3.79 -16.24 -18.27
N ILE A 162 -4.34 -15.03 -18.43
CA ILE A 162 -3.60 -13.81 -18.74
C ILE A 162 -3.58 -12.88 -17.52
N LEU A 163 -2.42 -12.35 -17.15
CA LEU A 163 -2.29 -11.35 -16.09
C LEU A 163 -2.02 -9.98 -16.71
N VAL A 164 -3.01 -9.09 -16.62
CA VAL A 164 -2.91 -7.73 -17.17
C VAL A 164 -2.75 -6.74 -16.01
N THR A 165 -1.54 -6.23 -15.82
CA THR A 165 -1.20 -5.22 -14.78
C THR A 165 -1.06 -3.80 -15.36
N ASP A 166 -0.99 -3.67 -16.69
CA ASP A 166 -0.94 -2.42 -17.44
C ASP A 166 -1.84 -2.54 -18.67
N MET A 167 -2.79 -1.63 -18.85
CA MET A 167 -3.79 -1.67 -19.92
C MET A 167 -3.29 -1.13 -21.27
N ASN A 168 -2.03 -0.74 -21.38
CA ASN A 168 -1.45 -0.35 -22.65
C ASN A 168 -1.30 -1.55 -23.59
N ALA A 169 -1.61 -1.35 -24.87
CA ALA A 169 -1.61 -2.43 -25.86
C ALA A 169 -0.27 -3.20 -25.95
N GLY A 170 0.86 -2.52 -25.76
CA GLY A 170 2.19 -3.15 -25.74
C GLY A 170 2.37 -4.11 -24.55
N ALA A 171 1.91 -3.71 -23.35
CA ALA A 171 1.97 -4.54 -22.15
C ALA A 171 1.04 -5.75 -22.28
N ILE A 172 -0.18 -5.56 -22.80
CA ILE A 172 -1.14 -6.64 -23.02
C ILE A 172 -0.60 -7.63 -24.07
N ARG A 173 0.01 -7.18 -25.17
CA ARG A 173 0.64 -8.08 -26.15
C ARG A 173 1.73 -8.95 -25.53
N LYS A 174 2.52 -8.39 -24.61
CA LYS A 174 3.50 -9.17 -23.84
C LYS A 174 2.80 -10.21 -22.95
N ALA A 175 1.77 -9.82 -22.22
CA ALA A 175 1.00 -10.72 -21.36
C ALA A 175 0.32 -11.85 -22.16
N LEU A 176 -0.15 -11.57 -23.39
CA LEU A 176 -0.71 -12.60 -24.30
C LEU A 176 0.31 -13.67 -24.70
N VAL A 177 1.58 -13.31 -24.82
CA VAL A 177 2.67 -14.28 -25.11
C VAL A 177 3.05 -15.08 -23.86
N GLU A 178 2.88 -14.50 -22.68
CA GLU A 178 3.24 -15.07 -21.37
C GLU A 178 2.08 -15.85 -20.70
N MET A 179 0.95 -16.06 -21.40
CA MET A 179 -0.17 -16.83 -20.86
C MET A 179 0.26 -18.22 -20.42
N LYS A 180 -0.28 -18.65 -19.28
CA LYS A 180 -0.02 -19.96 -18.67
C LYS A 180 -1.32 -20.75 -18.48
N PRO A 181 -1.22 -22.06 -18.24
CA PRO A 181 -2.39 -22.86 -17.82
C PRO A 181 -3.05 -22.25 -16.58
N ASN A 182 -4.38 -22.13 -16.59
CA ASN A 182 -5.15 -21.55 -15.47
C ASN A 182 -4.93 -22.32 -14.16
N GLU A 183 -4.66 -23.62 -14.25
CA GLU A 183 -4.40 -24.50 -13.11
C GLU A 183 -3.19 -24.04 -12.26
N GLU A 184 -2.19 -23.39 -12.85
CA GLU A 184 -1.04 -22.82 -12.11
C GLU A 184 -1.47 -21.75 -11.10
N TYR A 185 -2.65 -21.17 -11.29
CA TYR A 185 -3.21 -20.10 -10.46
C TYR A 185 -4.32 -20.58 -9.50
N LYS A 186 -4.54 -21.90 -9.42
CA LYS A 186 -5.58 -22.51 -8.56
C LYS A 186 -5.49 -22.08 -7.10
N ASN A 187 -4.28 -21.91 -6.58
CA ASN A 187 -4.08 -21.49 -5.18
C ASN A 187 -4.61 -20.07 -4.92
N LEU A 188 -4.61 -19.19 -5.91
CA LEU A 188 -5.22 -17.86 -5.81
C LEU A 188 -6.73 -17.99 -5.66
N SER A 189 -7.36 -18.75 -6.53
CA SER A 189 -8.80 -19.06 -6.48
C SER A 189 -9.21 -19.67 -5.14
N LEU A 190 -8.46 -20.68 -4.67
CA LEU A 190 -8.71 -21.33 -3.38
C LEU A 190 -8.57 -20.35 -2.20
N SER A 191 -7.58 -19.46 -2.23
CA SER A 191 -7.39 -18.44 -1.21
C SER A 191 -8.55 -17.46 -1.16
N ALA A 192 -9.02 -16.98 -2.30
CA ALA A 192 -10.16 -16.08 -2.40
C ALA A 192 -11.47 -16.78 -1.96
N ALA A 193 -11.71 -18.01 -2.40
CA ALA A 193 -12.87 -18.80 -2.01
C ALA A 193 -12.90 -19.09 -0.49
N ALA A 194 -11.74 -19.42 0.11
CA ALA A 194 -11.66 -19.63 1.54
C ALA A 194 -12.00 -18.35 2.32
N ARG A 195 -11.52 -17.20 1.84
CA ARG A 195 -11.87 -15.89 2.41
C ARG A 195 -13.37 -15.59 2.27
N GLN A 196 -13.95 -15.77 1.09
CA GLN A 196 -15.37 -15.56 0.83
C GLN A 196 -16.23 -16.40 1.77
N ARG A 197 -15.90 -17.71 1.93
CA ARG A 197 -16.61 -18.63 2.83
C ARG A 197 -16.45 -18.24 4.31
N ALA A 198 -15.26 -17.86 4.73
CA ALA A 198 -15.02 -17.38 6.08
C ALA A 198 -15.80 -16.09 6.39
N ASP A 199 -15.85 -15.15 5.44
CA ASP A 199 -16.64 -13.92 5.56
C ASP A 199 -18.16 -14.22 5.62
N TRP A 200 -18.65 -15.17 4.82
CA TRP A 200 -20.03 -15.63 4.87
C TRP A 200 -20.38 -16.29 6.21
N LEU A 201 -19.57 -17.27 6.65
CA LEU A 201 -19.79 -18.00 7.91
C LEU A 201 -19.79 -17.05 9.11
N LEU A 202 -18.78 -16.20 9.22
CA LEU A 202 -18.68 -15.23 10.31
C LEU A 202 -19.84 -14.23 10.22
N GLY A 203 -20.01 -13.60 9.07
CA GLY A 203 -20.97 -12.52 8.86
C GLY A 203 -22.41 -12.96 9.14
N ILE A 204 -22.84 -14.06 8.55
CA ILE A 204 -24.21 -14.57 8.70
C ILE A 204 -24.47 -15.01 10.15
N ASN A 205 -23.63 -15.87 10.68
CA ASN A 205 -23.88 -16.47 12.02
C ASN A 205 -23.78 -15.43 13.13
N MET A 206 -22.75 -14.60 13.14
CA MET A 206 -22.56 -13.60 14.18
C MET A 206 -23.56 -12.46 14.09
N THR A 207 -23.92 -12.01 12.87
CA THR A 207 -24.99 -11.02 12.69
C THR A 207 -26.31 -11.53 13.27
N ARG A 208 -26.72 -12.76 12.95
CA ARG A 208 -27.94 -13.37 13.49
C ARG A 208 -27.86 -13.55 14.99
N LEU A 209 -26.74 -14.08 15.49
CA LEU A 209 -26.51 -14.28 16.92
C LEU A 209 -26.71 -12.98 17.71
N PHE A 210 -25.93 -11.96 17.40
CA PHE A 210 -25.99 -10.69 18.10
C PHE A 210 -27.35 -9.98 17.93
N THR A 211 -27.92 -10.07 16.73
CA THR A 211 -29.24 -9.49 16.47
C THR A 211 -30.33 -10.13 17.31
N VAL A 212 -30.30 -11.45 17.55
CA VAL A 212 -31.34 -12.15 18.31
C VAL A 212 -31.12 -12.05 19.82
N THR A 213 -29.87 -12.00 20.30
CA THR A 213 -29.54 -12.03 21.72
C THR A 213 -29.45 -10.66 22.40
N THR A 214 -29.21 -9.59 21.62
CA THR A 214 -29.00 -8.25 22.20
C THR A 214 -30.31 -7.45 22.22
N PRO A 215 -30.69 -6.86 23.37
CA PRO A 215 -31.81 -5.91 23.43
C PRO A 215 -31.60 -4.75 22.47
N ARG A 216 -32.59 -4.46 21.64
CA ARG A 216 -32.50 -3.43 20.59
C ARG A 216 -33.87 -2.92 20.16
N GLU A 217 -33.91 -1.82 19.44
CA GLU A 217 -35.11 -1.36 18.77
C GLU A 217 -35.57 -2.36 17.70
N ARG A 218 -36.88 -2.51 17.57
CA ARG A 218 -37.47 -3.45 16.62
C ARG A 218 -37.05 -3.10 15.19
N GLY A 219 -36.52 -4.09 14.47
CA GLY A 219 -36.09 -3.93 13.09
C GLY A 219 -34.59 -3.58 12.93
N THR A 220 -33.86 -3.25 14.01
CA THR A 220 -32.42 -3.01 13.95
C THR A 220 -31.67 -4.32 13.78
N VAL A 221 -30.76 -4.39 12.82
CA VAL A 221 -29.83 -5.50 12.60
C VAL A 221 -28.45 -5.13 13.13
N LEU A 222 -27.92 -5.95 14.03
CA LEU A 222 -26.55 -5.78 14.55
C LEU A 222 -25.57 -6.53 13.64
N SER A 223 -25.13 -5.81 12.60
CA SER A 223 -24.25 -6.37 11.57
C SER A 223 -22.86 -6.66 12.12
N VAL A 224 -22.35 -7.85 11.89
CA VAL A 224 -21.00 -8.29 12.25
C VAL A 224 -20.23 -8.68 10.99
N GLY A 225 -19.00 -8.23 10.88
CA GLY A 225 -18.14 -8.57 9.75
C GLY A 225 -16.66 -8.57 10.12
N ARG A 226 -15.89 -9.35 9.41
CA ARG A 226 -14.45 -9.54 9.68
C ARG A 226 -13.62 -8.26 9.57
N VAL A 227 -14.06 -7.29 8.80
CA VAL A 227 -13.37 -5.99 8.65
C VAL A 227 -14.10 -4.90 9.43
N GLN A 228 -15.42 -4.77 9.23
CA GLN A 228 -16.21 -3.68 9.83
C GLN A 228 -16.20 -3.70 11.36
N THR A 229 -16.31 -4.88 11.99
CA THR A 229 -16.37 -4.98 13.45
C THR A 229 -15.04 -4.61 14.13
N PRO A 230 -13.86 -5.13 13.69
CA PRO A 230 -12.58 -4.65 14.20
C PRO A 230 -12.32 -3.16 13.94
N THR A 231 -12.78 -2.64 12.79
CA THR A 231 -12.66 -1.20 12.50
C THR A 231 -13.47 -0.36 13.48
N LEU A 232 -14.71 -0.77 13.76
CA LEU A 232 -15.55 -0.13 14.77
C LEU A 232 -14.92 -0.22 16.15
N ALA A 233 -14.36 -1.38 16.52
CA ALA A 233 -13.69 -1.60 17.80
C ALA A 233 -12.53 -0.61 17.99
N LEU A 234 -11.69 -0.40 16.97
CA LEU A 234 -10.61 0.59 17.04
C LEU A 234 -11.12 2.01 17.38
N VAL A 235 -12.23 2.42 16.75
CA VAL A 235 -12.81 3.74 17.00
C VAL A 235 -13.38 3.83 18.41
N VAL A 236 -14.17 2.82 18.83
CA VAL A 236 -14.79 2.77 20.16
C VAL A 236 -13.74 2.73 21.27
N GLU A 237 -12.71 1.91 21.11
CA GLU A 237 -11.60 1.83 22.08
C GLU A 237 -10.84 3.17 22.16
N ARG A 238 -10.62 3.83 21.02
CA ARG A 238 -10.01 5.16 21.01
C ARG A 238 -10.85 6.19 21.73
N ASP A 239 -12.17 6.20 21.52
CA ASP A 239 -13.08 7.11 22.22
C ASP A 239 -13.10 6.84 23.73
N ARG A 240 -13.14 5.58 24.15
CA ARG A 240 -13.04 5.19 25.57
C ARG A 240 -11.72 5.62 26.20
N LEU A 241 -10.60 5.47 25.49
CA LEU A 241 -9.30 5.96 25.96
C LEU A 241 -9.30 7.48 26.14
N ILE A 242 -9.98 8.23 25.29
CA ILE A 242 -10.09 9.70 25.39
C ILE A 242 -11.02 10.08 26.54
N GLU A 243 -12.19 9.44 26.65
CA GLU A 243 -13.21 9.72 27.69
C GLU A 243 -12.73 9.41 29.10
N ASN A 244 -11.98 8.31 29.27
CA ASN A 244 -11.44 7.89 30.57
C ASN A 244 -10.04 8.44 30.84
N PHE A 245 -9.50 9.30 29.97
CA PHE A 245 -8.15 9.81 30.11
C PHE A 245 -8.01 10.71 31.33
N GLN A 246 -7.00 10.42 32.14
CA GLN A 246 -6.62 11.25 33.28
C GLN A 246 -5.23 11.86 33.00
N PRO A 247 -5.13 13.20 32.90
CA PRO A 247 -3.84 13.84 32.68
C PRO A 247 -2.88 13.60 33.85
N THR A 248 -1.77 12.96 33.60
CA THR A 248 -0.71 12.72 34.57
C THR A 248 0.41 13.75 34.36
N PRO A 249 0.80 14.52 35.41
CA PRO A 249 1.95 15.39 35.32
C PRO A 249 3.23 14.55 35.25
N TYR A 250 4.18 15.01 34.46
CA TYR A 250 5.50 14.42 34.39
C TYR A 250 6.55 15.49 34.10
N PHE A 251 7.80 15.16 34.29
CA PHE A 251 8.91 16.08 34.12
C PHE A 251 9.89 15.60 33.04
N ILE A 252 10.47 16.55 32.34
CA ILE A 252 11.63 16.37 31.48
C ILE A 252 12.75 17.20 32.07
N VAL A 253 13.92 16.59 32.25
CA VAL A 253 15.11 17.30 32.75
C VAL A 253 16.10 17.47 31.62
N LYS A 254 16.50 18.71 31.37
CA LYS A 254 17.56 19.07 30.43
C LYS A 254 18.69 19.74 31.16
N ALA A 255 19.89 19.52 30.71
CA ALA A 255 21.10 20.22 31.21
C ALA A 255 21.61 21.19 30.15
N ARG A 256 21.83 22.44 30.53
CA ARG A 256 22.66 23.36 29.77
C ARG A 256 24.11 23.00 30.08
N SER A 257 24.76 22.34 29.15
CA SER A 257 26.04 21.69 29.32
C SER A 257 27.13 22.50 28.59
N ILE A 258 28.34 22.47 29.11
CA ILE A 258 29.50 23.19 28.57
C ILE A 258 30.62 22.20 28.30
N VAL A 259 31.18 22.26 27.12
CA VAL A 259 32.45 21.64 26.69
C VAL A 259 33.38 22.72 26.15
N ALA A 260 34.61 22.40 25.84
CA ALA A 260 35.57 23.38 25.30
C ALA A 260 35.08 24.10 24.03
N GLY A 261 34.28 23.40 23.21
CA GLY A 261 33.71 23.92 21.97
C GLY A 261 32.48 24.83 22.14
N GLY A 262 31.88 24.94 23.33
CA GLY A 262 30.70 25.78 23.59
C GLY A 262 29.60 25.12 24.44
N GLU A 263 28.46 25.79 24.48
CA GLU A 263 27.29 25.33 25.24
C GLU A 263 26.29 24.57 24.36
N PHE A 264 25.59 23.60 24.94
CA PHE A 264 24.50 22.85 24.29
C PHE A 264 23.48 22.34 25.31
N LEU A 265 22.29 21.95 24.84
CA LEU A 265 21.29 21.33 25.68
C LEU A 265 21.32 19.81 25.51
N ALA A 266 21.34 19.08 26.62
CA ALA A 266 21.27 17.64 26.67
C ALA A 266 20.11 17.17 27.57
N ALA A 267 19.36 16.16 27.14
CA ALA A 267 18.32 15.56 27.96
C ALA A 267 18.91 14.52 28.90
N TRP A 268 18.53 14.56 30.17
CA TRP A 268 18.82 13.49 31.11
C TRP A 268 18.06 12.20 30.71
N LYS A 269 18.75 11.09 30.79
CA LYS A 269 18.23 9.75 30.52
C LYS A 269 18.41 8.89 31.75
N PRO A 270 17.39 8.79 32.63
CA PRO A 270 17.44 7.90 33.79
C PRO A 270 17.63 6.45 33.34
N ALA A 271 18.22 5.62 34.19
CA ALA A 271 18.36 4.19 33.96
C ALA A 271 16.96 3.54 33.80
N GLU A 272 16.85 2.54 32.92
CA GLU A 272 15.55 1.88 32.65
C GLU A 272 14.95 1.17 33.88
N ASP A 273 15.79 0.76 34.82
CA ASP A 273 15.44 0.11 36.08
C ASP A 273 15.25 1.10 37.24
N HIS A 274 15.21 2.40 36.97
CA HIS A 274 15.01 3.40 38.02
C HIS A 274 13.61 3.23 38.60
N ALA A 275 13.55 2.90 39.91
CA ALA A 275 12.34 2.42 40.59
C ALA A 275 11.16 3.43 40.64
N GLU A 276 11.41 4.67 40.32
CA GLU A 276 10.44 5.77 40.45
C GLU A 276 9.96 6.32 39.09
N LEU A 277 10.25 5.61 38.00
CA LEU A 277 9.65 5.90 36.69
C LEU A 277 8.28 5.22 36.59
N ASP A 278 7.38 5.87 35.85
CA ASP A 278 6.11 5.19 35.50
C ASP A 278 6.34 4.10 34.42
N SER A 279 5.28 3.36 34.08
CA SER A 279 5.33 2.28 33.10
C SER A 279 5.77 2.73 31.69
N GLU A 280 5.77 4.02 31.42
CA GLU A 280 6.20 4.64 30.15
C GLU A 280 7.61 5.25 30.25
N GLY A 281 8.30 5.07 31.39
CA GLY A 281 9.63 5.60 31.63
C GLY A 281 9.67 7.12 31.92
N ARG A 282 8.55 7.72 32.40
CA ARG A 282 8.47 9.15 32.68
C ARG A 282 8.71 9.43 34.15
N ILE A 283 9.36 10.55 34.45
CA ILE A 283 9.61 11.04 35.78
C ILE A 283 8.32 11.69 36.30
N VAL A 284 7.68 11.09 37.30
CA VAL A 284 6.41 11.58 37.87
C VAL A 284 6.59 12.23 39.25
N ASP A 285 7.70 11.98 39.95
CA ASP A 285 8.00 12.60 41.24
C ASP A 285 9.10 13.68 41.09
N ALA A 286 8.78 14.88 41.53
CA ALA A 286 9.72 16.02 41.54
C ALA A 286 10.94 15.81 42.43
N LYS A 287 10.85 14.99 43.47
CA LYS A 287 11.96 14.72 44.43
C LYS A 287 13.17 14.12 43.71
N ILE A 288 12.93 13.28 42.71
CA ILE A 288 14.01 12.70 41.88
C ILE A 288 14.89 13.79 41.29
N ILE A 289 14.26 14.89 40.84
CA ILE A 289 14.98 16.00 40.22
C ILE A 289 15.76 16.78 41.26
N ASP A 290 15.16 17.01 42.45
CA ASP A 290 15.85 17.71 43.54
C ASP A 290 17.07 16.90 44.05
N GLU A 291 16.99 15.57 44.03
CA GLU A 291 18.10 14.66 44.34
C GLU A 291 19.16 14.67 43.24
N LEU A 292 18.75 14.68 41.98
CA LEU A 292 19.65 14.80 40.83
C LEU A 292 20.43 16.11 40.87
N GLU A 293 19.73 17.22 41.13
CA GLU A 293 20.38 18.54 41.28
C GLU A 293 21.45 18.56 42.37
N ARG A 294 21.15 18.03 43.57
CA ARG A 294 22.11 17.92 44.68
C ARG A 294 23.32 17.03 44.30
N LYS A 295 23.06 15.90 43.64
CA LYS A 295 24.06 14.93 43.22
C LYS A 295 25.05 15.54 42.22
N LEU A 296 24.56 16.38 41.30
CA LEU A 296 25.33 16.92 40.18
C LEU A 296 25.96 18.29 40.47
N GLN A 297 25.58 18.95 41.57
CA GLN A 297 26.06 20.28 41.89
C GLN A 297 27.62 20.33 42.02
N GLY A 298 28.24 21.18 41.20
CA GLY A 298 29.69 21.35 41.18
C GLY A 298 30.48 20.15 40.64
N LYS A 299 29.83 19.15 40.09
CA LYS A 299 30.48 17.97 39.51
C LYS A 299 30.81 18.16 38.04
N VAL A 300 31.88 17.48 37.65
CA VAL A 300 32.37 17.46 36.25
C VAL A 300 32.19 16.04 35.72
N GLY A 301 31.59 15.93 34.56
CA GLY A 301 31.43 14.67 33.85
C GLY A 301 32.40 14.56 32.67
N HIS A 302 32.23 13.47 31.93
CA HIS A 302 33.05 13.19 30.77
C HIS A 302 32.21 12.73 29.59
N VAL A 303 32.56 13.18 28.38
CA VAL A 303 31.98 12.70 27.14
C VAL A 303 32.28 11.21 26.98
N THR A 304 31.23 10.39 26.97
CA THR A 304 31.35 8.95 26.79
C THR A 304 31.26 8.55 25.32
N LYS A 305 30.52 9.34 24.53
CA LYS A 305 30.34 9.12 23.11
C LYS A 305 30.14 10.43 22.37
N PHE A 306 30.86 10.60 21.27
CA PHE A 306 30.63 11.65 20.30
C PHE A 306 30.60 11.06 18.91
N LYS A 307 29.51 11.31 18.17
CA LYS A 307 29.36 10.91 16.78
C LYS A 307 28.93 12.09 15.93
N LYS A 308 29.69 12.33 14.85
CA LYS A 308 29.37 13.31 13.83
C LYS A 308 29.39 12.61 12.49
N GLY A 309 28.34 12.76 11.71
CA GLY A 309 28.25 12.06 10.43
C GLY A 309 27.06 12.52 9.59
N THR A 310 26.89 11.85 8.48
CA THR A 310 25.78 12.07 7.56
C THR A 310 24.72 10.99 7.76
N SER A 311 23.47 11.41 7.91
CA SER A 311 22.30 10.53 7.91
C SER A 311 21.51 10.75 6.63
N LEU A 312 21.10 9.66 5.97
CA LEU A 312 20.35 9.68 4.71
C LEU A 312 18.93 9.19 4.92
N THR A 313 17.96 9.94 4.37
CA THR A 313 16.58 9.46 4.24
C THR A 313 16.31 9.11 2.79
N GLN A 314 16.11 7.82 2.54
CA GLN A 314 15.83 7.30 1.20
C GLN A 314 14.46 7.74 0.71
N PRO A 315 14.23 7.84 -0.62
CA PRO A 315 12.91 8.07 -1.15
C PRO A 315 11.94 6.96 -0.68
N PRO A 316 10.70 7.32 -0.31
CA PRO A 316 9.71 6.32 0.05
C PRO A 316 9.42 5.43 -1.17
N LEU A 317 9.01 4.17 -0.93
CA LEU A 317 8.61 3.24 -1.99
C LEU A 317 7.48 3.83 -2.85
N THR A 318 7.29 3.34 -4.06
CA THR A 318 6.11 3.69 -4.86
C THR A 318 4.82 3.30 -4.14
N TYR A 319 3.68 3.78 -4.59
CA TYR A 319 2.44 3.56 -3.85
C TYR A 319 1.93 2.12 -3.96
N SER A 320 1.47 1.59 -2.84
CA SER A 320 0.39 0.61 -2.77
C SER A 320 -0.95 1.34 -2.62
N LEU A 321 -2.08 0.67 -2.85
CA LEU A 321 -3.40 1.28 -2.64
C LEU A 321 -3.57 1.84 -1.22
N PRO A 322 -3.24 1.09 -0.14
CA PRO A 322 -3.40 1.63 1.22
C PRO A 322 -2.56 2.88 1.48
N THR A 323 -1.31 2.92 1.00
CA THR A 323 -0.44 4.07 1.21
C THR A 323 -0.89 5.29 0.40
N LEU A 324 -1.41 5.08 -0.82
CA LEU A 324 -2.00 6.15 -1.62
C LEU A 324 -3.28 6.72 -0.96
N GLN A 325 -4.15 5.85 -0.43
CA GLN A 325 -5.37 6.28 0.28
C GLN A 325 -5.04 7.12 1.52
N ILE A 326 -4.01 6.73 2.28
CA ILE A 326 -3.54 7.49 3.44
C ILE A 326 -3.06 8.88 3.01
N ASP A 327 -2.19 8.97 2.00
CA ASP A 327 -1.63 10.25 1.56
C ASP A 327 -2.69 11.12 0.86
N ALA A 328 -3.58 10.54 0.06
CA ALA A 328 -4.69 11.25 -0.56
C ALA A 328 -5.66 11.83 0.48
N SER A 329 -5.92 11.09 1.56
CA SER A 329 -6.73 11.58 2.68
C SER A 329 -6.04 12.73 3.42
N LYS A 330 -4.74 12.58 3.71
CA LYS A 330 -3.97 13.62 4.41
C LYS A 330 -3.84 14.91 3.61
N VAL A 331 -3.52 14.80 2.31
CA VAL A 331 -3.19 15.95 1.45
C VAL A 331 -4.43 16.60 0.85
N HIS A 332 -5.41 15.79 0.46
CA HIS A 332 -6.58 16.25 -0.32
C HIS A 332 -7.91 16.03 0.39
N GLY A 333 -7.94 15.38 1.56
CA GLY A 333 -9.18 15.06 2.28
C GLY A 333 -10.03 14.00 1.57
N PHE A 334 -9.44 13.19 0.67
CA PHE A 334 -10.19 12.16 -0.05
C PHE A 334 -10.49 10.97 0.84
N SER A 335 -11.73 10.48 0.75
CA SER A 335 -12.07 9.19 1.36
C SER A 335 -11.35 8.04 0.63
N PRO A 336 -11.17 6.88 1.28
CA PRO A 336 -10.61 5.69 0.64
C PRO A 336 -11.39 5.26 -0.60
N ASP A 337 -12.71 5.36 -0.57
CA ASP A 337 -13.59 5.02 -1.69
C ASP A 337 -13.42 5.99 -2.85
N THR A 338 -13.37 7.30 -2.58
CA THR A 338 -13.10 8.34 -3.59
C THR A 338 -11.74 8.11 -4.24
N THR A 339 -10.70 7.88 -3.43
CA THR A 339 -9.34 7.59 -3.93
C THR A 339 -9.34 6.39 -4.86
N LEU A 340 -9.99 5.28 -4.48
CA LEU A 340 -10.05 4.09 -5.31
C LEU A 340 -10.84 4.32 -6.61
N LYS A 341 -11.96 5.03 -6.57
CA LYS A 341 -12.76 5.35 -7.76
C LYS A 341 -11.99 6.21 -8.76
N VAL A 342 -11.32 7.25 -8.27
CA VAL A 342 -10.48 8.12 -9.10
C VAL A 342 -9.30 7.35 -9.67
N LEU A 343 -8.60 6.59 -8.84
CA LEU A 343 -7.48 5.74 -9.26
C LEU A 343 -7.90 4.73 -10.33
N GLN A 344 -9.05 4.07 -10.15
CA GLN A 344 -9.61 3.14 -11.13
C GLN A 344 -9.87 3.84 -12.47
N SER A 345 -10.40 5.06 -12.46
CA SER A 345 -10.68 5.81 -13.68
C SER A 345 -9.41 6.17 -14.47
N ILE A 346 -8.31 6.57 -13.80
CA ILE A 346 -7.05 6.88 -14.48
C ILE A 346 -6.28 5.61 -14.90
N TYR A 347 -6.51 4.48 -14.24
CA TYR A 347 -6.04 3.18 -14.70
C TYR A 347 -6.74 2.75 -16.00
N GLU A 348 -8.07 2.86 -16.04
CA GLU A 348 -8.86 2.55 -17.25
C GLU A 348 -8.54 3.49 -18.42
N ALA A 349 -8.12 4.72 -18.13
CA ALA A 349 -7.56 5.65 -19.10
C ALA A 349 -6.09 5.35 -19.48
N LYS A 350 -5.49 4.28 -18.94
CA LYS A 350 -4.12 3.80 -19.22
C LYS A 350 -3.01 4.73 -18.74
N TYR A 351 -3.27 5.59 -17.76
CA TYR A 351 -2.28 6.53 -17.25
C TYR A 351 -1.44 5.98 -16.10
N VAL A 352 -1.98 5.02 -15.35
CA VAL A 352 -1.29 4.35 -14.23
C VAL A 352 -1.43 2.83 -14.34
N THR A 353 -0.61 2.11 -13.58
CA THR A 353 -0.66 0.65 -13.47
C THR A 353 -1.78 0.19 -12.54
N TYR A 354 -1.93 -1.13 -12.34
CA TYR A 354 -3.04 -1.75 -11.63
C TYR A 354 -3.32 -1.12 -10.25
N PRO A 355 -4.58 -0.73 -9.96
CA PRO A 355 -4.91 0.13 -8.83
C PRO A 355 -4.97 -0.58 -7.48
N ARG A 356 -5.20 -1.91 -7.44
CA ARG A 356 -5.40 -2.66 -6.20
C ARG A 356 -4.13 -3.37 -5.73
N SER A 357 -2.97 -2.75 -5.98
CA SER A 357 -1.71 -3.29 -5.51
C SER A 357 -1.52 -3.05 -4.01
N ASP A 358 -1.08 -4.09 -3.31
CA ASP A 358 -0.63 -4.05 -1.92
C ASP A 358 0.90 -3.89 -1.78
N CYS A 359 1.61 -3.83 -2.90
CA CYS A 359 3.05 -3.74 -2.99
C CYS A 359 3.53 -2.33 -3.35
N GLY A 360 4.65 -1.90 -2.79
CA GLY A 360 5.33 -0.66 -3.16
C GLY A 360 6.64 -0.87 -3.93
N TYR A 361 7.03 -2.12 -4.19
CA TYR A 361 8.24 -2.44 -4.94
C TYR A 361 7.98 -2.56 -6.43
N LEU A 362 9.04 -2.42 -7.22
CA LEU A 362 9.00 -2.46 -8.68
C LEU A 362 9.90 -3.59 -9.21
N PRO A 363 9.45 -4.37 -10.21
CA PRO A 363 10.30 -5.34 -10.87
C PRO A 363 11.38 -4.64 -11.70
N GLU A 364 12.58 -5.17 -11.70
CA GLU A 364 13.71 -4.61 -12.44
C GLU A 364 13.46 -4.49 -13.96
N THR A 365 12.61 -5.34 -14.50
CA THR A 365 12.22 -5.31 -15.92
C THR A 365 11.56 -4.00 -16.34
N LEU A 366 10.87 -3.30 -15.42
CA LEU A 366 10.24 -2.01 -15.70
C LEU A 366 11.22 -0.84 -15.69
N TYR A 367 12.44 -1.03 -15.15
CA TYR A 367 13.45 0.02 -15.11
C TYR A 367 13.81 0.56 -16.50
N GLY A 368 13.72 -0.27 -17.52
CA GLY A 368 13.94 0.12 -18.92
C GLY A 368 12.98 1.20 -19.45
N ASN A 369 11.81 1.37 -18.82
CA ASN A 369 10.78 2.34 -19.25
C ASN A 369 10.93 3.72 -18.60
N ARG A 370 11.88 3.91 -17.69
CA ARG A 370 12.00 5.10 -16.83
C ARG A 370 12.04 6.42 -17.57
N GLU A 371 12.81 6.50 -18.65
CA GLU A 371 12.95 7.74 -19.44
C GLU A 371 11.60 8.16 -20.04
N ARG A 372 10.85 7.21 -20.60
CA ARG A 372 9.52 7.45 -21.14
C ARG A 372 8.54 7.91 -20.06
N VAL A 373 8.58 7.28 -18.88
CA VAL A 373 7.69 7.62 -17.78
C VAL A 373 8.00 9.00 -17.23
N ILE A 374 9.27 9.34 -17.02
CA ILE A 374 9.68 10.68 -16.55
C ILE A 374 9.33 11.75 -17.59
N ALA A 375 9.50 11.47 -18.89
CA ALA A 375 9.07 12.39 -19.96
C ALA A 375 7.55 12.66 -19.91
N ALA A 376 6.73 11.64 -19.68
CA ALA A 376 5.29 11.80 -19.54
C ALA A 376 4.91 12.60 -18.28
N ILE A 377 5.58 12.39 -17.15
CA ILE A 377 5.40 13.16 -15.91
C ILE A 377 5.77 14.64 -16.15
N THR A 378 6.89 14.90 -16.81
CA THR A 378 7.34 16.27 -17.11
C THR A 378 6.40 16.98 -18.11
N ALA A 379 5.77 16.22 -19.02
CA ALA A 379 4.76 16.75 -19.93
C ALA A 379 3.41 17.00 -19.24
N PHE A 380 3.10 16.28 -18.17
CA PHE A 380 1.88 16.45 -17.39
C PHE A 380 1.85 17.80 -16.65
N SER A 381 2.98 18.21 -16.07
CA SER A 381 3.09 19.48 -15.34
C SER A 381 4.47 20.09 -15.46
N ASP A 382 4.51 21.39 -15.77
CA ASP A 382 5.76 22.16 -15.86
C ASP A 382 6.51 22.26 -14.53
N GLU A 383 5.83 22.00 -13.42
CA GLU A 383 6.46 21.92 -12.09
C GLU A 383 7.61 20.90 -12.06
N TYR A 384 7.48 19.79 -12.78
CA TYR A 384 8.52 18.76 -12.79
C TYR A 384 9.77 19.17 -13.57
N LYS A 385 9.72 20.19 -14.42
CA LYS A 385 10.88 20.68 -15.18
C LYS A 385 11.95 21.36 -14.33
N GLN A 386 11.58 21.79 -13.11
CA GLN A 386 12.54 22.40 -12.17
C GLN A 386 13.44 21.37 -11.47
N TYR A 387 13.11 20.08 -11.54
CA TYR A 387 13.85 19.02 -10.89
C TYR A 387 14.81 18.31 -11.85
N GLN A 388 15.96 17.90 -11.33
CA GLN A 388 16.92 17.08 -12.05
C GLN A 388 16.73 15.61 -11.66
N PHE A 389 16.39 14.77 -12.65
CA PHE A 389 16.23 13.33 -12.45
C PHE A 389 17.44 12.59 -13.01
N ASP A 390 18.15 11.87 -12.15
CA ASP A 390 19.27 11.01 -12.58
C ASP A 390 18.75 9.63 -12.99
N MET A 391 18.68 9.40 -14.28
CA MET A 391 18.21 8.13 -14.87
C MET A 391 19.15 6.94 -14.59
N LYS A 392 20.31 7.18 -13.99
CA LYS A 392 21.24 6.11 -13.57
C LYS A 392 20.95 5.66 -12.13
N LEU A 393 20.28 6.49 -11.32
CA LEU A 393 19.89 6.10 -9.96
C LEU A 393 18.91 4.93 -10.00
N LYS A 394 19.16 3.97 -9.12
CA LYS A 394 18.30 2.83 -8.88
C LYS A 394 18.06 2.72 -7.38
N SER A 395 16.93 3.24 -6.93
CA SER A 395 16.56 3.23 -5.51
C SER A 395 16.24 1.81 -5.02
N GLY A 396 16.08 1.64 -3.71
CA GLY A 396 15.67 0.38 -3.10
C GLY A 396 14.25 -0.09 -3.48
N ALA A 397 13.46 0.73 -4.18
CA ALA A 397 12.14 0.34 -4.71
C ALA A 397 12.26 -0.70 -5.84
N TRP A 398 13.36 -0.70 -6.60
CA TRP A 398 13.60 -1.64 -7.68
C TRP A 398 14.09 -3.00 -7.14
N ASN A 399 13.17 -3.88 -6.83
CA ASN A 399 13.47 -5.18 -6.24
C ASN A 399 12.44 -6.23 -6.65
N THR A 400 12.76 -7.03 -7.68
CA THR A 400 11.88 -8.07 -8.20
C THR A 400 11.54 -9.15 -7.16
N SER A 401 12.44 -9.47 -6.23
CA SER A 401 12.19 -10.51 -5.22
C SER A 401 11.15 -10.11 -4.18
N LYS A 402 10.88 -8.79 -4.05
CA LYS A 402 9.88 -8.23 -3.15
C LYS A 402 8.57 -7.84 -3.87
N THR A 403 8.51 -8.02 -5.18
CA THR A 403 7.24 -7.94 -5.91
C THR A 403 6.57 -9.30 -5.87
N ALA A 404 5.35 -9.36 -5.33
CA ALA A 404 4.54 -10.58 -5.33
C ALA A 404 3.74 -10.70 -6.65
N GLU A 405 2.42 -10.75 -6.56
CA GLU A 405 1.51 -10.77 -7.72
C GLU A 405 1.45 -9.41 -8.42
N HIS A 406 1.65 -8.34 -7.64
CA HIS A 406 1.60 -6.96 -8.10
C HIS A 406 2.89 -6.22 -7.77
N HIS A 407 3.10 -5.14 -8.50
CA HIS A 407 4.14 -4.15 -8.21
C HIS A 407 3.48 -2.82 -7.81
N GLY A 408 4.28 -1.87 -7.38
CA GLY A 408 3.82 -0.54 -6.99
C GLY A 408 3.03 0.17 -8.09
N ILE A 409 2.08 0.99 -7.68
CA ILE A 409 1.27 1.83 -8.58
C ILE A 409 2.17 2.95 -9.12
N ILE A 410 2.35 2.98 -10.44
CA ILE A 410 3.22 3.94 -11.13
C ILE A 410 2.57 4.47 -12.41
N PRO A 411 3.01 5.61 -12.95
CA PRO A 411 2.61 6.06 -14.27
C PRO A 411 3.08 5.10 -15.36
N THR A 412 2.30 4.94 -16.42
CA THR A 412 2.60 4.02 -17.53
C THR A 412 3.54 4.62 -18.60
N GLY A 413 3.78 5.94 -18.54
CA GLY A 413 4.46 6.69 -19.60
C GLY A 413 3.54 7.14 -20.75
N THR A 414 2.22 7.01 -20.57
CA THR A 414 1.22 7.69 -21.39
C THR A 414 1.00 9.10 -20.81
N ILE A 415 1.06 10.12 -21.64
CA ILE A 415 0.84 11.52 -21.21
C ILE A 415 -0.64 11.70 -20.89
N PRO A 416 -1.01 12.08 -19.66
CA PRO A 416 -2.40 12.28 -19.30
C PRO A 416 -2.97 13.52 -20.00
N MET A 417 -4.17 13.37 -20.54
CA MET A 417 -4.90 14.47 -21.22
C MET A 417 -6.31 14.58 -20.62
N ASN A 418 -6.78 15.83 -20.48
CA ASN A 418 -8.16 16.12 -20.05
C ASN A 418 -8.56 15.49 -18.71
N LEU A 419 -7.63 15.44 -17.75
CA LEU A 419 -7.91 14.96 -16.40
C LEU A 419 -8.83 15.93 -15.65
N THR A 420 -9.78 15.39 -14.88
CA THR A 420 -10.50 16.15 -13.86
C THR A 420 -9.53 16.59 -12.76
N ASP A 421 -9.94 17.53 -11.91
CA ASP A 421 -9.07 18.02 -10.83
C ASP A 421 -8.73 16.91 -9.82
N ASP A 422 -9.67 16.03 -9.52
CA ASP A 422 -9.42 14.89 -8.63
C ASP A 422 -8.46 13.86 -9.27
N GLN A 423 -8.61 13.63 -10.57
CA GLN A 423 -7.68 12.77 -11.31
C GLN A 423 -6.26 13.35 -11.36
N LYS A 424 -6.12 14.68 -11.55
CA LYS A 424 -4.83 15.37 -11.47
C LYS A 424 -4.17 15.20 -10.11
N LYS A 425 -4.93 15.37 -9.01
CA LYS A 425 -4.44 15.21 -7.64
C LYS A 425 -3.89 13.81 -7.39
N ILE A 426 -4.64 12.77 -7.76
CA ILE A 426 -4.21 11.38 -7.56
C ILE A 426 -3.03 11.03 -8.48
N TYR A 427 -3.07 11.46 -9.74
CA TYR A 427 -1.96 11.24 -10.66
C TYR A 427 -0.67 11.93 -10.18
N ASP A 428 -0.78 13.17 -9.68
CA ASP A 428 0.36 13.94 -9.16
C ASP A 428 1.03 13.25 -7.95
N LEU A 429 0.26 12.73 -7.00
CA LEU A 429 0.80 11.94 -5.90
C LEU A 429 1.63 10.75 -6.42
N ILE A 430 1.07 10.00 -7.36
CA ILE A 430 1.73 8.82 -7.96
C ILE A 430 2.98 9.23 -8.73
N ALA A 431 2.90 10.30 -9.51
CA ALA A 431 4.01 10.83 -10.29
C ALA A 431 5.18 11.29 -9.41
N ARG A 432 4.91 12.02 -8.31
CA ARG A 432 5.93 12.45 -7.34
C ARG A 432 6.63 11.27 -6.71
N ARG A 433 5.88 10.26 -6.30
CA ARG A 433 6.41 9.05 -5.65
C ARG A 433 7.32 8.26 -6.60
N TYR A 434 6.94 8.16 -7.87
CA TYR A 434 7.76 7.52 -8.91
C TYR A 434 9.01 8.37 -9.24
N ALA A 435 8.84 9.66 -9.48
CA ALA A 435 9.94 10.57 -9.84
C ALA A 435 11.01 10.66 -8.73
N ALA A 436 10.60 10.56 -7.47
CA ALA A 436 11.51 10.54 -6.33
C ALA A 436 12.53 9.38 -6.37
N GLN A 437 12.21 8.27 -7.07
CA GLN A 437 13.11 7.13 -7.22
C GLN A 437 14.36 7.46 -8.06
N PHE A 438 14.36 8.59 -8.76
CA PHE A 438 15.44 9.11 -9.61
C PHE A 438 16.09 10.38 -9.06
N MET A 439 15.90 10.64 -7.77
CA MET A 439 16.53 11.75 -7.06
C MET A 439 17.42 11.24 -5.92
N PRO A 440 18.49 11.96 -5.57
CA PRO A 440 19.33 11.59 -4.43
C PRO A 440 18.50 11.59 -3.14
N PRO A 441 18.87 10.79 -2.14
CA PRO A 441 18.22 10.80 -0.83
C PRO A 441 18.35 12.17 -0.17
N GLN A 442 17.46 12.46 0.78
CA GLN A 442 17.61 13.62 1.66
C GLN A 442 18.79 13.40 2.59
N GLU A 443 19.66 14.41 2.72
CA GLU A 443 20.90 14.34 3.49
C GLU A 443 20.85 15.25 4.71
N PHE A 444 21.27 14.74 5.85
CA PHE A 444 21.31 15.46 7.10
C PHE A 444 22.70 15.37 7.72
N ALA A 445 23.20 16.50 8.20
CA ALA A 445 24.27 16.49 9.20
C ALA A 445 23.67 16.03 10.53
N ALA A 446 24.20 14.97 11.10
CA ALA A 446 23.77 14.41 12.38
C ALA A 446 24.92 14.46 13.38
N ILE A 447 24.63 14.95 14.58
CA ILE A 447 25.55 14.97 15.71
C ILE A 447 24.84 14.32 16.89
N GLU A 448 25.55 13.42 17.57
CA GLU A 448 25.10 12.80 18.82
C GLU A 448 26.23 12.90 19.83
N ILE A 449 25.93 13.44 20.99
CA ILE A 449 26.84 13.50 22.14
C ILE A 449 26.17 12.84 23.34
N GLU A 450 26.88 11.91 23.99
CA GLU A 450 26.52 11.33 25.27
C GLU A 450 27.61 11.60 26.27
N TYR A 451 27.24 11.96 27.48
CA TYR A 451 28.18 12.15 28.59
C TYR A 451 27.57 11.65 29.90
N THR A 452 28.41 11.34 30.86
CA THR A 452 27.99 10.93 32.19
C THR A 452 28.62 11.81 33.26
N ILE A 453 27.81 12.14 34.29
CA ILE A 453 28.23 12.81 35.50
C ILE A 453 27.67 12.00 36.68
N GLU A 454 28.52 11.54 37.60
CA GLU A 454 28.09 10.71 38.75
C GLU A 454 27.21 9.55 38.34
N ASN A 455 27.52 8.88 37.22
CA ASN A 455 26.78 7.80 36.57
C ASN A 455 25.39 8.19 35.97
N GLU A 456 25.05 9.48 35.97
CA GLU A 456 23.84 9.95 35.28
C GLU A 456 24.16 10.23 33.82
N LEU A 457 23.33 9.65 32.91
CA LEU A 457 23.49 9.77 31.46
C LEU A 457 22.73 10.97 30.92
N PHE A 458 23.42 11.77 30.12
CA PHE A 458 22.86 12.87 29.34
C PHE A 458 23.11 12.66 27.85
N VAL A 459 22.10 12.95 27.02
CA VAL A 459 22.14 12.75 25.58
C VAL A 459 21.66 14.01 24.87
N ALA A 460 22.44 14.48 23.89
CA ALA A 460 21.99 15.49 22.95
C ALA A 460 22.13 14.96 21.51
N LYS A 461 21.13 15.24 20.70
CA LYS A 461 21.10 14.88 19.27
C LYS A 461 20.69 16.10 18.46
N SER A 462 21.39 16.31 17.33
CA SER A 462 21.05 17.33 16.35
C SER A 462 21.00 16.69 14.97
N ARG A 463 20.00 17.08 14.18
CA ARG A 463 19.84 16.62 12.81
C ARG A 463 19.42 17.79 11.93
N GLN A 464 20.35 18.30 11.15
CA GLN A 464 20.13 19.44 10.27
C GLN A 464 20.12 18.99 8.81
N CYS A 465 19.09 19.33 8.06
CA CYS A 465 19.01 19.04 6.63
C CYS A 465 20.06 19.83 5.86
N THR A 466 20.95 19.14 5.16
CA THR A 466 21.99 19.73 4.31
C THR A 466 21.64 19.70 2.84
N LYS A 467 20.89 18.67 2.40
CA LYS A 467 20.36 18.56 1.04
C LYS A 467 18.96 17.98 1.06
N GLN A 468 18.03 18.67 0.43
CA GLN A 468 16.62 18.24 0.35
C GLN A 468 16.44 16.96 -0.47
N GLY A 469 17.25 16.74 -1.50
CA GLY A 469 17.16 15.55 -2.34
C GLY A 469 15.73 15.28 -2.82
N CYS A 470 15.31 14.01 -2.77
CA CYS A 470 13.97 13.58 -3.17
C CYS A 470 12.83 14.22 -2.36
N HIS A 471 13.11 14.73 -1.15
CA HIS A 471 12.10 15.38 -0.32
C HIS A 471 11.58 16.70 -0.93
N SER A 472 12.38 17.38 -1.76
CA SER A 472 11.96 18.59 -2.47
C SER A 472 10.70 18.39 -3.34
N LEU A 473 10.45 17.19 -3.84
CA LEU A 473 9.22 16.84 -4.57
C LEU A 473 7.97 16.88 -3.68
N TYR A 474 8.13 16.69 -2.37
CA TYR A 474 7.02 16.62 -1.43
C TYR A 474 6.79 17.93 -0.67
N ALA A 475 7.79 18.80 -0.59
CA ALA A 475 7.78 20.01 0.25
C ALA A 475 6.58 20.94 0.01
N LYS A 476 6.02 20.94 -1.22
CA LYS A 476 4.84 21.74 -1.57
C LYS A 476 3.51 21.01 -1.32
N VAL A 477 3.54 19.69 -1.26
CA VAL A 477 2.35 18.84 -1.12
C VAL A 477 2.16 18.43 0.32
N SER A 478 3.25 18.27 1.04
CA SER A 478 3.25 17.99 2.46
C SER A 478 3.29 19.31 3.25
N ASN A 479 2.13 19.88 3.56
CA ASN A 479 1.95 20.55 4.85
C ASN A 479 2.03 19.49 5.99
N MET A 480 2.66 18.37 5.71
CA MET A 480 3.03 17.31 6.62
C MET A 480 4.37 17.69 7.22
N GLU A 481 4.36 18.74 8.03
CA GLU A 481 5.14 18.65 9.24
C GLU A 481 4.64 17.35 9.91
N ASP A 482 5.42 16.28 9.77
CA ASP A 482 5.46 15.30 10.85
C ASP A 482 5.81 16.17 12.06
N GLU A 483 4.77 16.61 12.78
CA GLU A 483 4.90 17.13 14.13
C GLU A 483 5.33 15.95 15.01
N THR A 484 6.55 15.51 14.83
CA THR A 484 7.32 15.02 15.95
C THR A 484 7.56 16.29 16.76
N ASP A 485 7.08 16.31 18.00
CA ASP A 485 7.29 17.42 18.97
C ASP A 485 8.77 17.86 19.07
N ASP A 486 9.69 17.08 18.53
CA ASP A 486 11.13 17.35 18.44
C ASP A 486 11.52 18.47 17.43
N ALA A 487 10.61 18.94 16.57
CA ALA A 487 10.93 19.90 15.50
C ALA A 487 10.87 21.39 15.93
N LYS A 488 10.40 21.70 17.14
CA LYS A 488 10.23 23.09 17.64
C LYS A 488 11.21 23.53 18.73
N GLU A 489 12.12 22.65 19.17
CA GLU A 489 13.13 23.10 20.13
C GLU A 489 14.19 23.96 19.40
N GLU A 490 14.47 25.15 19.96
CA GLU A 490 15.69 25.91 19.65
C GLU A 490 16.88 24.95 19.82
N THR A 491 17.26 24.30 18.73
CA THR A 491 18.42 23.42 18.70
C THR A 491 19.67 24.29 18.83
N LEU A 492 20.08 24.55 20.05
CA LEU A 492 21.44 25.02 20.28
C LEU A 492 22.40 24.08 19.53
N ARG A 493 23.24 24.67 18.69
CA ARG A 493 24.20 23.90 17.88
C ARG A 493 25.06 23.07 18.83
N ILE A 494 25.03 21.76 18.70
CA ILE A 494 25.93 20.88 19.48
C ILE A 494 27.37 21.16 19.00
N PRO A 495 28.27 21.60 19.88
CA PRO A 495 29.66 21.85 19.51
C PRO A 495 30.40 20.54 19.23
N ASP A 496 31.55 20.64 18.55
CA ASP A 496 32.45 19.52 18.40
C ASP A 496 33.05 19.17 19.78
N ALA A 497 33.10 17.89 20.10
CA ALA A 497 33.66 17.38 21.34
C ALA A 497 34.47 16.10 21.10
N VAL A 498 35.30 15.71 22.04
CA VAL A 498 36.07 14.47 21.96
C VAL A 498 35.73 13.55 23.12
N LYS A 499 35.81 12.24 22.91
CA LYS A 499 35.58 11.25 23.98
C LYS A 499 36.59 11.47 25.10
N GLY A 500 36.09 11.50 26.35
CA GLY A 500 36.91 11.77 27.55
C GLY A 500 37.02 13.27 27.89
N GLU A 501 36.53 14.18 27.05
CA GLU A 501 36.47 15.60 27.33
C GLU A 501 35.61 15.93 28.55
N ASN A 502 36.04 16.90 29.36
CA ASN A 502 35.27 17.33 30.53
C ASN A 502 34.00 18.05 30.12
N VAL A 503 32.91 17.75 30.81
CA VAL A 503 31.61 18.40 30.65
C VAL A 503 31.16 18.98 31.98
N GLY A 504 30.88 20.29 31.98
CA GLY A 504 30.26 20.98 33.11
C GLY A 504 28.76 21.18 32.86
N ILE A 505 27.96 21.18 33.91
CA ILE A 505 26.56 21.64 33.88
C ILE A 505 26.51 23.05 34.41
N ARG A 506 25.99 23.99 33.62
CA ARG A 506 25.73 25.37 34.01
C ARG A 506 24.39 25.48 34.75
N GLU A 507 23.39 24.77 34.25
CA GLU A 507 22.03 24.86 34.73
C GLU A 507 21.28 23.56 34.41
N LEU A 508 20.46 23.05 35.36
CA LEU A 508 19.45 22.03 35.07
C LEU A 508 18.10 22.72 34.84
N ILE A 509 17.50 22.42 33.70
CA ILE A 509 16.19 22.95 33.28
C ILE A 509 15.14 21.88 33.52
N ARG A 510 14.17 22.20 34.37
CA ARG A 510 13.04 21.36 34.69
C ARG A 510 11.81 21.78 33.91
N GLU A 511 11.37 20.96 32.97
CA GLU A 511 10.13 21.19 32.23
C GLU A 511 9.00 20.33 32.82
N SER A 512 7.95 20.99 33.33
CA SER A 512 6.74 20.31 33.77
C SER A 512 5.79 20.15 32.57
N LYS A 513 5.41 18.94 32.26
CA LYS A 513 4.43 18.60 31.20
C LYS A 513 3.29 17.76 31.79
N LYS A 514 2.20 17.67 31.04
CA LYS A 514 1.09 16.77 31.34
C LYS A 514 0.85 15.87 30.14
N THR A 515 0.53 14.61 30.40
CA THR A 515 0.10 13.72 29.34
C THR A 515 -1.16 14.26 28.68
N THR A 516 -1.32 14.01 27.40
CA THR A 516 -2.50 14.38 26.62
C THR A 516 -3.19 13.12 26.08
N PRO A 517 -4.52 13.13 25.95
CA PRO A 517 -5.20 11.99 25.36
C PRO A 517 -4.77 11.78 23.91
N PRO A 518 -4.83 10.54 23.41
CA PRO A 518 -4.57 10.30 22.00
C PRO A 518 -5.60 11.06 21.13
N LYS A 519 -5.18 11.58 19.99
CA LYS A 519 -6.08 12.25 19.03
C LYS A 519 -7.13 11.25 18.51
N ARG A 520 -8.36 11.71 18.24
CA ARG A 520 -9.37 10.91 17.53
C ARG A 520 -8.85 10.44 16.18
N PHE A 521 -9.34 9.31 15.72
CA PHE A 521 -8.98 8.86 14.38
C PHE A 521 -9.54 9.79 13.30
N THR A 522 -8.71 10.14 12.35
CA THR A 522 -9.11 10.60 11.01
C THR A 522 -9.20 9.38 10.08
N GLU A 523 -9.78 9.52 8.89
CA GLU A 523 -9.80 8.43 7.91
C GLU A 523 -8.38 7.92 7.60
N ALA A 524 -7.42 8.81 7.42
CA ALA A 524 -6.03 8.45 7.17
C ALA A 524 -5.40 7.66 8.33
N THR A 525 -5.59 8.12 9.58
CA THR A 525 -5.01 7.46 10.74
C THR A 525 -5.72 6.14 11.09
N LEU A 526 -7.02 6.03 10.81
CA LEU A 526 -7.77 4.78 10.93
C LEU A 526 -7.31 3.74 9.90
N LEU A 527 -7.12 4.13 8.64
CA LEU A 527 -6.54 3.26 7.62
C LEU A 527 -5.14 2.79 8.00
N ALA A 528 -4.31 3.70 8.51
CA ALA A 528 -2.97 3.35 8.99
C ALA A 528 -3.02 2.37 10.18
N ALA A 529 -3.98 2.53 11.09
CA ALA A 529 -4.22 1.61 12.20
C ALA A 529 -4.68 0.22 11.72
N MET A 530 -5.61 0.17 10.76
CA MET A 530 -6.08 -1.08 10.15
C MET A 530 -4.95 -1.82 9.44
N ASN A 531 -4.11 -1.11 8.68
CA ASN A 531 -2.94 -1.70 8.02
C ASN A 531 -1.90 -2.21 9.03
N ASN A 532 -1.84 -1.62 10.23
CA ASN A 532 -0.95 -2.00 11.30
C ASN A 532 -1.71 -2.65 12.48
N ILE A 533 -2.78 -3.37 12.20
CA ILE A 533 -3.67 -3.93 13.23
C ILE A 533 -2.94 -4.76 14.29
N HIS A 534 -1.80 -5.37 13.93
CA HIS A 534 -0.95 -6.11 14.86
C HIS A 534 -0.48 -5.29 16.07
N LYS A 535 -0.45 -3.95 15.97
CA LYS A 535 -0.08 -3.05 17.08
C LYS A 535 -1.20 -2.93 18.14
N TYR A 536 -2.43 -3.23 17.76
CA TYR A 536 -3.64 -3.12 18.57
C TYR A 536 -4.11 -4.47 19.12
N VAL A 537 -3.37 -5.54 18.89
CA VAL A 537 -3.68 -6.88 19.38
C VAL A 537 -2.78 -7.20 20.56
N GLU A 538 -3.37 -7.51 21.72
CA GLU A 538 -2.62 -7.84 22.94
C GLU A 538 -1.98 -9.23 22.88
N ASN A 539 -2.67 -10.21 22.29
CA ASN A 539 -2.19 -11.59 22.24
C ASN A 539 -0.90 -11.70 21.40
N PRO A 540 0.25 -12.13 22.00
CA PRO A 540 1.54 -12.16 21.32
C PRO A 540 1.58 -13.11 20.11
N GLN A 541 0.83 -14.23 20.14
CA GLN A 541 0.80 -15.20 19.06
C GLN A 541 0.05 -14.62 17.84
N LEU A 542 -1.11 -14.01 18.08
CA LEU A 542 -1.88 -13.33 17.03
C LEU A 542 -1.10 -12.13 16.46
N LYS A 543 -0.45 -11.35 17.33
CA LYS A 543 0.42 -10.24 16.92
C LYS A 543 1.51 -10.70 15.96
N LYS A 544 2.16 -11.84 16.25
CA LYS A 544 3.20 -12.44 15.39
C LYS A 544 2.65 -12.91 14.04
N VAL A 545 1.47 -13.53 14.02
CA VAL A 545 0.80 -13.98 12.78
C VAL A 545 0.42 -12.79 11.90
N LEU A 546 -0.18 -11.76 12.47
CA LEU A 546 -0.59 -10.55 11.76
C LEU A 546 0.61 -9.78 11.20
N LYS A 547 1.71 -9.69 11.96
CA LYS A 547 2.95 -9.04 11.50
C LYS A 547 3.60 -9.77 10.31
N ARG A 548 3.54 -11.10 10.27
CA ARG A 548 4.10 -11.90 9.16
C ARG A 548 3.38 -11.70 7.82
N ARG A 549 2.12 -11.28 7.84
CA ARG A 549 1.33 -11.01 6.62
C ARG A 549 1.59 -9.62 6.05
N LEU A 550 2.27 -8.75 6.79
CA LEU A 550 2.61 -7.39 6.41
C LEU A 550 4.08 -7.23 5.97
N ALA A 551 4.90 -8.27 6.18
CA ALA A 551 6.30 -8.37 5.75
C ALA A 551 6.41 -9.16 4.45
#